data_8537cd198b44389fcced03b46d64250d
#
_entry.id   8537cd198b44389fcced03b46d64250d
#
_cell.length_a   1.000
_cell.length_b   1.000
_cell.length_c   1.000
_cell.angle_alpha   90.00
_cell.angle_beta   90.00
_cell.angle_gamma   90.00
#
_symmetry.space_group_name_H-M   'P 1'
#
loop_
_entity.id
_entity.type
_entity.pdbx_description
1 polymer ?
#
loop_
_entity_poly.entity_id
_entity_poly.type
_entity_poly.pdbx_seq_one_letter_code
_entity_poly.pdbx_strand_id
1 'polypeptide(L)'
;MHSQRDRVLRLLWGVDAATNRGPKARWKPQDIAAAAIGIADEGGLEAVSLAKVAERLDMTTTAIYRYVDSKATLIDLMVDAAVGDPPEITGRDWRQRCRTWVRLLADRYREHPWLCDIRPTGMPRQPHAYGWIDALVRAVPDDADVHTLRLALLLDGLVRNNAGLERGLSGEAPEPWLGEAVAARFPALAAAPFQDVSDPSAELEYAVDAVLRGLS
;
A
#
# COMPACT_ATOMS: atom_id res chain seq x y z
N MET A 1 5.84 30.33 -1.20
CA MET A 1 5.70 29.79 0.17
C MET A 1 5.28 28.33 0.04
N HIS A 2 6.15 27.35 0.39
CA HIS A 2 5.83 25.94 0.28
C HIS A 2 4.79 25.54 1.34
N SER A 3 3.83 24.71 0.97
CA SER A 3 2.87 24.17 1.95
C SER A 3 3.59 23.27 2.97
N GLN A 4 3.01 23.07 4.17
CA GLN A 4 3.59 22.15 5.16
C GLN A 4 3.73 20.72 4.60
N ARG A 5 2.76 20.30 3.79
CA ARG A 5 2.79 19.02 3.08
C ARG A 5 4.03 18.91 2.18
N ASP A 6 4.35 19.95 1.40
CA ASP A 6 5.55 19.99 0.56
C ASP A 6 6.81 19.88 1.41
N ARG A 7 6.89 20.59 2.55
CA ARG A 7 8.02 20.50 3.47
C ARG A 7 8.20 19.08 4.03
N VAL A 8 7.12 18.42 4.42
CA VAL A 8 7.17 17.04 4.93
C VAL A 8 7.67 16.07 3.85
N LEU A 9 7.16 16.19 2.62
CA LEU A 9 7.64 15.38 1.50
C LEU A 9 9.11 15.62 1.20
N ARG A 10 9.57 16.88 1.16
CA ARG A 10 10.99 17.22 0.97
C ARG A 10 11.88 16.64 2.07
N LEU A 11 11.37 16.59 3.31
CA LEU A 11 12.07 15.96 4.44
C LEU A 11 12.19 14.44 4.25
N LEU A 12 11.12 13.77 3.80
CA LEU A 12 11.16 12.34 3.47
C LEU A 12 12.18 12.03 2.38
N TRP A 13 12.27 12.89 1.36
CA TRP A 13 13.26 12.78 0.30
C TRP A 13 14.69 13.19 0.69
N GLY A 14 14.90 13.64 1.93
CA GLY A 14 16.21 14.16 2.36
C GLY A 14 16.66 15.44 1.64
N VAL A 15 15.77 16.11 0.90
CA VAL A 15 16.09 17.33 0.13
C VAL A 15 16.38 18.50 1.06
N ASP A 16 15.66 18.61 2.16
CA ASP A 16 15.89 19.57 3.23
C ASP A 16 16.59 18.85 4.39
N ALA A 17 17.84 18.40 4.17
CA ALA A 17 18.68 17.90 5.25
C ALA A 17 18.73 18.97 6.34
N ALA A 18 18.12 18.67 7.47
CA ALA A 18 17.84 19.61 8.53
C ALA A 18 19.07 20.47 8.84
N THR A 19 18.98 21.75 8.58
CA THR A 19 19.80 22.75 9.26
C THR A 19 19.35 22.71 10.71
N ASN A 20 19.79 21.67 11.44
CA ASN A 20 19.54 21.45 12.85
C ASN A 20 20.30 22.52 13.68
N ARG A 21 19.82 23.76 13.62
CA ARG A 21 20.17 24.84 14.55
C ARG A 21 18.94 25.14 15.42
N GLY A 22 18.71 24.28 16.41
CA GLY A 22 17.63 24.46 17.37
C GLY A 22 17.67 23.37 18.46
N PRO A 23 16.92 23.54 19.57
CA PRO A 23 16.76 22.48 20.56
C PRO A 23 16.26 21.23 19.86
N LYS A 24 16.82 20.05 20.19
CA LYS A 24 16.39 18.76 19.62
C LYS A 24 14.87 18.63 19.80
N ALA A 25 14.14 18.52 18.68
CA ALA A 25 12.71 18.23 18.73
C ALA A 25 12.51 16.91 19.50
N ARG A 26 11.59 16.90 20.47
CA ARG A 26 11.27 15.69 21.26
C ARG A 26 10.78 14.55 20.37
N TRP A 27 10.10 14.85 19.28
CA TRP A 27 9.47 13.92 18.35
C TRP A 27 10.02 14.10 16.94
N LYS A 28 10.11 13.03 16.19
CA LYS A 28 10.45 13.01 14.76
C LYS A 28 9.19 12.72 13.93
N PRO A 29 9.16 13.05 12.63
CA PRO A 29 8.08 12.65 11.74
C PRO A 29 7.81 11.14 11.74
N GLN A 30 8.85 10.33 11.91
CA GLN A 30 8.74 8.87 12.02
C GLN A 30 7.96 8.42 13.26
N ASP A 31 8.13 9.10 14.39
CA ASP A 31 7.41 8.78 15.64
C ASP A 31 5.90 9.08 15.46
N ILE A 32 5.58 10.19 14.75
CA ILE A 32 4.21 10.57 14.44
C ILE A 32 3.59 9.57 13.47
N ALA A 33 4.33 9.17 12.43
CA ALA A 33 3.89 8.15 11.49
C ALA A 33 3.59 6.82 12.21
N ALA A 34 4.52 6.34 13.05
CA ALA A 34 4.37 5.09 13.80
C ALA A 34 3.15 5.11 14.73
N ALA A 35 2.92 6.21 15.45
CA ALA A 35 1.74 6.35 16.30
C ALA A 35 0.44 6.34 15.49
N ALA A 36 0.41 7.00 14.32
CA ALA A 36 -0.74 7.04 13.45
C ALA A 36 -1.00 5.69 12.78
N ILE A 37 0.04 4.96 12.36
CA ILE A 37 -0.03 3.61 11.81
C ILE A 37 -0.65 2.67 12.85
N GLY A 38 -0.17 2.67 14.10
CA GLY A 38 -0.75 1.85 15.14
C GLY A 38 -2.24 2.11 15.38
N ILE A 39 -2.70 3.38 15.28
CA ILE A 39 -4.13 3.70 15.35
C ILE A 39 -4.89 3.13 14.14
N ALA A 40 -4.29 3.19 12.95
CA ALA A 40 -4.92 2.67 11.73
C ALA A 40 -4.98 1.13 11.72
N ASP A 41 -3.94 0.46 12.21
CA ASP A 41 -3.90 -1.01 12.32
C ASP A 41 -4.94 -1.54 13.32
N GLU A 42 -5.21 -0.79 14.39
CA GLU A 42 -6.20 -1.13 15.42
C GLU A 42 -7.65 -0.84 14.99
N GLY A 43 -7.89 0.25 14.27
CA GLY A 43 -9.25 0.75 14.04
C GLY A 43 -9.55 1.26 12.64
N GLY A 44 -8.68 0.96 11.67
CA GLY A 44 -8.80 1.42 10.29
C GLY A 44 -8.42 2.89 10.09
N LEU A 45 -8.34 3.31 8.83
CA LEU A 45 -7.93 4.67 8.45
C LEU A 45 -8.87 5.76 9.00
N GLU A 46 -10.15 5.44 9.18
CA GLU A 46 -11.15 6.37 9.72
C GLU A 46 -10.91 6.70 11.19
N ALA A 47 -10.30 5.77 11.95
CA ALA A 47 -9.94 6.01 13.34
C ALA A 47 -8.84 7.06 13.51
N VAL A 48 -8.05 7.32 12.46
CA VAL A 48 -6.90 8.23 12.52
C VAL A 48 -7.32 9.69 12.50
N SER A 49 -6.88 10.43 13.51
CA SER A 49 -6.98 11.90 13.56
C SER A 49 -5.76 12.50 14.23
N LEU A 50 -5.45 13.78 13.91
CA LEU A 50 -4.33 14.49 14.55
C LEU A 50 -4.48 14.53 16.08
N ALA A 51 -5.70 14.66 16.59
CA ALA A 51 -5.97 14.69 18.02
C ALA A 51 -5.61 13.35 18.68
N LYS A 52 -6.03 12.20 18.10
CA LYS A 52 -5.71 10.87 18.62
C LYS A 52 -4.21 10.55 18.55
N VAL A 53 -3.52 11.01 17.50
CA VAL A 53 -2.07 10.85 17.39
C VAL A 53 -1.37 11.69 18.46
N ALA A 54 -1.81 12.92 18.69
CA ALA A 54 -1.28 13.78 19.75
C ALA A 54 -1.49 13.14 21.12
N GLU A 55 -2.67 12.62 21.41
CA GLU A 55 -3.00 11.89 22.63
C GLU A 55 -2.08 10.68 22.83
N ARG A 56 -1.90 9.83 21.80
CA ARG A 56 -1.01 8.64 21.87
C ARG A 56 0.45 8.99 22.16
N LEU A 57 0.90 10.17 21.71
CA LEU A 57 2.26 10.66 21.91
C LEU A 57 2.43 11.56 23.16
N ASP A 58 1.39 11.69 24.00
CA ASP A 58 1.40 12.59 25.16
C ASP A 58 1.85 14.02 24.78
N MET A 59 1.23 14.54 23.72
CA MET A 59 1.47 15.89 23.24
C MET A 59 0.16 16.67 23.04
N THR A 60 0.23 17.99 23.11
CA THR A 60 -0.95 18.81 22.84
C THR A 60 -1.30 18.80 21.36
N THR A 61 -2.59 18.94 21.04
CA THR A 61 -3.06 19.08 19.66
C THR A 61 -2.38 20.26 18.95
N THR A 62 -2.08 21.34 19.65
CA THR A 62 -1.33 22.48 19.07
C THR A 62 0.10 22.09 18.72
N ALA A 63 0.73 21.20 19.49
CA ALA A 63 2.12 20.79 19.25
C ALA A 63 2.24 19.91 17.99
N ILE A 64 1.25 19.03 17.69
CA ILE A 64 1.31 18.17 16.51
C ILE A 64 1.27 18.97 15.21
N TYR A 65 0.58 20.13 15.19
CA TYR A 65 0.53 21.01 14.01
C TYR A 65 1.88 21.61 13.61
N ARG A 66 2.92 21.50 14.45
CA ARG A 66 4.30 21.87 14.07
C ARG A 66 4.93 20.85 13.13
N TYR A 67 4.44 19.59 13.14
CA TYR A 67 4.94 18.47 12.37
C TYR A 67 4.08 18.20 11.14
N VAL A 68 2.77 18.17 11.32
CA VAL A 68 1.79 17.87 10.26
C VAL A 68 0.62 18.86 10.36
N ASP A 69 0.24 19.47 9.25
CA ASP A 69 -0.80 20.51 9.18
C ASP A 69 -2.18 19.96 8.85
N SER A 70 -2.25 18.70 8.41
CA SER A 70 -3.49 18.11 7.91
C SER A 70 -3.48 16.58 7.99
N LYS A 71 -4.66 15.97 7.97
CA LYS A 71 -4.81 14.51 7.83
C LYS A 71 -4.13 14.01 6.54
N ALA A 72 -4.18 14.79 5.47
CA ALA A 72 -3.52 14.41 4.20
C ALA A 72 -2.00 14.33 4.34
N THR A 73 -1.37 15.29 5.03
CA THR A 73 0.07 15.26 5.31
C THR A 73 0.44 14.09 6.23
N LEU A 74 -0.42 13.80 7.23
CA LEU A 74 -0.24 12.64 8.10
C LEU A 74 -0.30 11.33 7.31
N ILE A 75 -1.27 11.19 6.39
CA ILE A 75 -1.39 10.02 5.53
C ILE A 75 -0.15 9.85 4.64
N ASP A 76 0.42 10.92 4.09
CA ASP A 76 1.67 10.82 3.32
C ASP A 76 2.81 10.20 4.15
N LEU A 77 2.96 10.61 5.42
CA LEU A 77 3.94 10.03 6.35
C LEU A 77 3.64 8.56 6.67
N MET A 78 2.38 8.25 6.93
CA MET A 78 1.93 6.88 7.25
C MET A 78 2.20 5.92 6.09
N VAL A 79 1.80 6.31 4.86
CA VAL A 79 1.99 5.49 3.66
C VAL A 79 3.46 5.22 3.42
N ASP A 80 4.31 6.26 3.50
CA ASP A 80 5.74 6.08 3.32
C ASP A 80 6.33 5.10 4.33
N ALA A 81 6.02 5.28 5.62
CA ALA A 81 6.56 4.44 6.68
C ALA A 81 6.00 3.00 6.66
N ALA A 82 4.71 2.81 6.32
CA ALA A 82 4.07 1.50 6.25
C ALA A 82 4.56 0.67 5.05
N VAL A 83 4.73 1.30 3.90
CA VAL A 83 5.28 0.64 2.71
C VAL A 83 6.76 0.30 2.94
N GLY A 84 7.54 1.23 3.51
CA GLY A 84 8.95 1.03 3.84
C GLY A 84 9.84 0.71 2.64
N ASP A 85 11.11 0.46 2.90
CA ASP A 85 12.05 0.02 1.87
C ASP A 85 11.71 -1.39 1.36
N PRO A 86 11.79 -1.63 0.03
CA PRO A 86 11.64 -2.96 -0.51
C PRO A 86 12.78 -3.86 0.00
N PRO A 87 12.46 -5.08 0.47
CA PRO A 87 13.47 -6.10 0.72
C PRO A 87 14.20 -6.50 -0.58
N GLU A 88 15.25 -7.27 -0.47
CA GLU A 88 15.96 -7.82 -1.64
C GLU A 88 15.02 -8.68 -2.49
N ILE A 89 14.91 -8.35 -3.79
CA ILE A 89 14.08 -9.07 -4.74
C ILE A 89 14.89 -10.22 -5.36
N THR A 90 14.69 -11.43 -4.88
CA THR A 90 15.39 -12.62 -5.34
C THR A 90 14.56 -13.47 -6.29
N GLY A 91 15.23 -14.24 -7.17
CA GLY A 91 14.58 -15.15 -8.10
C GLY A 91 15.54 -15.62 -9.21
N ARG A 92 15.32 -16.83 -9.76
CA ARG A 92 16.16 -17.43 -10.80
C ARG A 92 16.07 -16.70 -12.12
N ASP A 93 14.91 -16.12 -12.41
CA ASP A 93 14.63 -15.34 -13.60
C ASP A 93 13.81 -14.08 -13.24
N TRP A 94 13.66 -13.18 -14.19
CA TRP A 94 12.96 -11.93 -13.94
C TRP A 94 11.47 -12.12 -13.61
N ARG A 95 10.80 -13.13 -14.18
CA ARG A 95 9.40 -13.41 -13.86
C ARG A 95 9.25 -13.89 -12.42
N GLN A 96 10.17 -14.71 -11.94
CA GLN A 96 10.17 -15.13 -10.54
C GLN A 96 10.49 -13.96 -9.61
N ARG A 97 11.38 -13.04 -10.00
CA ARG A 97 11.62 -11.80 -9.25
C ARG A 97 10.37 -10.91 -9.19
N CYS A 98 9.60 -10.80 -10.29
CA CYS A 98 8.31 -10.11 -10.26
C CYS A 98 7.32 -10.75 -9.28
N ARG A 99 7.22 -12.07 -9.22
CA ARG A 99 6.37 -12.77 -8.22
C ARG A 99 6.84 -12.50 -6.81
N THR A 100 8.14 -12.53 -6.57
CA THR A 100 8.72 -12.18 -5.25
C THR A 100 8.36 -10.75 -4.87
N TRP A 101 8.50 -9.79 -5.78
CA TRP A 101 8.12 -8.40 -5.57
C TRP A 101 6.63 -8.25 -5.19
N VAL A 102 5.74 -8.92 -5.94
CA VAL A 102 4.29 -8.91 -5.65
C VAL A 102 3.99 -9.46 -4.26
N ARG A 103 4.57 -10.61 -3.91
CA ARG A 103 4.37 -11.22 -2.59
C ARG A 103 4.84 -10.30 -1.47
N LEU A 104 6.04 -9.75 -1.58
CA LEU A 104 6.59 -8.85 -0.58
C LEU A 104 5.76 -7.57 -0.43
N LEU A 105 5.22 -7.03 -1.53
CA LEU A 105 4.32 -5.89 -1.46
C LEU A 105 2.96 -6.27 -0.84
N ALA A 106 2.41 -7.43 -1.19
CA ALA A 106 1.17 -7.94 -0.59
C ALA A 106 1.31 -8.13 0.93
N ASP A 107 2.49 -8.55 1.40
CA ASP A 107 2.76 -8.67 2.84
C ASP A 107 2.66 -7.30 3.55
N ARG A 108 3.06 -6.18 2.90
CA ARG A 108 2.84 -4.84 3.46
C ARG A 108 1.35 -4.51 3.61
N TYR A 109 0.53 -4.89 2.64
CA TYR A 109 -0.92 -4.69 2.70
C TYR A 109 -1.60 -5.58 3.75
N ARG A 110 -1.08 -6.79 4.01
CA ARG A 110 -1.57 -7.64 5.11
C ARG A 110 -1.17 -7.09 6.47
N GLU A 111 0.06 -6.56 6.59
CA GLU A 111 0.52 -5.92 7.82
C GLU A 111 -0.25 -4.64 8.12
N HIS A 112 -0.61 -3.89 7.07
CA HIS A 112 -1.31 -2.60 7.15
C HIS A 112 -2.55 -2.58 6.24
N PRO A 113 -3.67 -3.25 6.59
CA PRO A 113 -4.82 -3.42 5.70
C PRO A 113 -5.47 -2.12 5.25
N TRP A 114 -5.32 -1.04 6.02
CA TRP A 114 -5.82 0.29 5.67
C TRP A 114 -5.13 0.90 4.43
N LEU A 115 -3.99 0.36 3.97
CA LEU A 115 -3.33 0.81 2.75
C LEU A 115 -4.23 0.66 1.51
N CYS A 116 -5.11 -0.33 1.47
CA CYS A 116 -6.05 -0.51 0.35
C CYS A 116 -7.12 0.59 0.27
N ASP A 117 -7.37 1.34 1.37
CA ASP A 117 -8.29 2.47 1.41
C ASP A 117 -7.70 3.76 0.82
N ILE A 118 -6.38 3.79 0.63
CA ILE A 118 -5.69 4.93 0.05
C ILE A 118 -5.89 4.93 -1.46
N ARG A 119 -6.74 5.82 -1.95
CA ARG A 119 -6.99 5.95 -3.39
C ARG A 119 -5.82 6.65 -4.08
N PRO A 120 -5.22 6.04 -5.12
CA PRO A 120 -4.24 6.72 -5.94
C PRO A 120 -4.88 7.93 -6.65
N THR A 121 -4.28 9.11 -6.48
CA THR A 121 -4.72 10.34 -7.16
C THR A 121 -3.74 10.81 -8.24
N GLY A 122 -2.72 10.00 -8.52
CA GLY A 122 -1.64 10.29 -9.47
C GLY A 122 -0.40 9.47 -9.14
N MET A 123 0.75 9.92 -9.63
CA MET A 123 2.04 9.30 -9.29
C MET A 123 2.30 9.43 -7.79
N PRO A 124 2.93 8.41 -7.16
CA PRO A 124 3.30 8.47 -5.76
C PRO A 124 4.21 9.68 -5.49
N ARG A 125 4.20 10.16 -4.26
CA ARG A 125 5.06 11.27 -3.82
C ARG A 125 6.11 10.84 -2.81
N GLN A 126 5.92 9.67 -2.23
CA GLN A 126 6.71 9.13 -1.14
C GLN A 126 7.95 8.40 -1.67
N PRO A 127 9.13 8.58 -1.06
CA PRO A 127 10.37 7.94 -1.53
C PRO A 127 10.32 6.41 -1.53
N HIS A 128 9.72 5.78 -0.50
CA HIS A 128 9.66 4.32 -0.45
C HIS A 128 8.81 3.73 -1.59
N ALA A 129 7.73 4.40 -2.01
CA ALA A 129 6.97 3.96 -3.18
C ALA A 129 7.82 3.94 -4.46
N TYR A 130 8.72 4.93 -4.63
CA TYR A 130 9.69 4.93 -5.73
C TYR A 130 10.75 3.85 -5.54
N GLY A 131 11.16 3.56 -4.30
CA GLY A 131 12.06 2.46 -3.99
C GLY A 131 11.52 1.11 -4.47
N TRP A 132 10.22 0.85 -4.26
CA TRP A 132 9.55 -0.35 -4.77
C TRP A 132 9.50 -0.39 -6.31
N ILE A 133 9.21 0.72 -6.97
CA ILE A 133 9.21 0.81 -8.44
C ILE A 133 10.63 0.54 -8.97
N ASP A 134 11.64 1.18 -8.39
CA ASP A 134 13.05 1.00 -8.76
C ASP A 134 13.54 -0.43 -8.55
N ALA A 135 13.13 -1.09 -7.46
CA ALA A 135 13.44 -2.48 -7.21
C ALA A 135 12.87 -3.42 -8.29
N LEU A 136 11.65 -3.15 -8.79
CA LEU A 136 11.07 -3.90 -9.90
C LEU A 136 11.79 -3.59 -11.22
N VAL A 137 12.15 -2.33 -11.48
CA VAL A 137 12.92 -1.95 -12.68
C VAL A 137 14.22 -2.73 -12.72
N ARG A 138 14.95 -2.80 -11.61
CA ARG A 138 16.19 -3.61 -11.53
C ARG A 138 15.96 -5.13 -11.63
N ALA A 139 14.77 -5.61 -11.31
CA ALA A 139 14.44 -7.03 -11.36
C ALA A 139 14.20 -7.54 -12.79
N VAL A 140 13.81 -6.65 -13.72
CA VAL A 140 13.53 -6.95 -15.13
C VAL A 140 14.75 -6.57 -15.97
N PRO A 141 15.33 -7.47 -16.77
CA PRO A 141 16.51 -7.14 -17.58
C PRO A 141 16.13 -6.21 -18.75
N ASP A 142 17.10 -5.40 -19.21
CA ASP A 142 16.88 -4.40 -20.27
C ASP A 142 16.52 -5.02 -21.63
N ASP A 143 16.94 -6.25 -21.87
CA ASP A 143 16.63 -7.02 -23.09
C ASP A 143 15.27 -7.72 -23.06
N ALA A 144 14.56 -7.67 -21.94
CA ALA A 144 13.18 -8.09 -21.90
C ALA A 144 12.29 -7.09 -22.65
N ASP A 145 11.51 -7.57 -23.61
CA ASP A 145 10.55 -6.70 -24.34
C ASP A 145 9.35 -6.34 -23.45
N VAL A 146 9.62 -5.65 -22.34
CA VAL A 146 8.64 -5.31 -21.31
C VAL A 146 8.78 -3.85 -20.89
N HIS A 147 7.67 -3.12 -20.96
CA HIS A 147 7.62 -1.76 -20.43
C HIS A 147 7.52 -1.78 -18.90
N THR A 148 8.65 -1.79 -18.22
CA THR A 148 8.77 -2.08 -16.78
C THR A 148 7.93 -1.16 -15.89
N LEU A 149 7.82 0.15 -16.21
CA LEU A 149 6.96 1.05 -15.43
C LEU A 149 5.47 0.71 -15.57
N ARG A 150 5.01 0.28 -16.74
CA ARG A 150 3.64 -0.17 -16.94
C ARG A 150 3.39 -1.48 -16.18
N LEU A 151 4.37 -2.38 -16.20
CA LEU A 151 4.32 -3.61 -15.42
C LEU A 151 4.21 -3.30 -13.92
N ALA A 152 5.01 -2.36 -13.40
CA ALA A 152 4.96 -1.95 -12.00
C ALA A 152 3.57 -1.44 -11.60
N LEU A 153 2.97 -0.57 -12.41
CA LEU A 153 1.62 -0.06 -12.16
C LEU A 153 0.55 -1.15 -12.20
N LEU A 154 0.70 -2.11 -13.14
CA LEU A 154 -0.24 -3.23 -13.28
C LEU A 154 -0.15 -4.16 -12.07
N LEU A 155 1.06 -4.54 -11.66
CA LEU A 155 1.28 -5.44 -10.52
C LEU A 155 0.86 -4.78 -9.19
N ASP A 156 1.17 -3.49 -8.98
CA ASP A 156 0.67 -2.74 -7.81
C ASP A 156 -0.86 -2.70 -7.78
N GLY A 157 -1.50 -2.48 -8.93
CA GLY A 157 -2.95 -2.52 -9.04
C GLY A 157 -3.56 -3.87 -8.66
N LEU A 158 -2.93 -4.99 -9.08
CA LEU A 158 -3.35 -6.34 -8.68
C LEU A 158 -3.22 -6.56 -7.18
N VAL A 159 -2.09 -6.19 -6.58
CA VAL A 159 -1.87 -6.32 -5.13
C VAL A 159 -2.91 -5.52 -4.36
N ARG A 160 -3.13 -4.26 -4.73
CA ARG A 160 -4.09 -3.38 -4.06
C ARG A 160 -5.52 -3.91 -4.15
N ASN A 161 -5.95 -4.35 -5.34
CA ASN A 161 -7.28 -4.93 -5.53
C ASN A 161 -7.46 -6.20 -4.72
N ASN A 162 -6.48 -7.08 -4.74
CA ASN A 162 -6.49 -8.34 -3.98
C ASN A 162 -6.57 -8.08 -2.48
N ALA A 163 -5.78 -7.16 -1.93
CA ALA A 163 -5.84 -6.79 -0.52
C ALA A 163 -7.22 -6.25 -0.11
N GLY A 164 -7.88 -5.49 -1.00
CA GLY A 164 -9.25 -5.04 -0.77
C GLY A 164 -10.26 -6.18 -0.75
N LEU A 165 -10.12 -7.17 -1.65
CA LEU A 165 -10.95 -8.38 -1.68
C LEU A 165 -10.73 -9.25 -0.44
N GLU A 166 -9.47 -9.48 -0.04
CA GLU A 166 -9.11 -10.26 1.14
C GLU A 166 -9.79 -9.70 2.40
N ARG A 167 -9.77 -8.37 2.56
CA ARG A 167 -10.46 -7.72 3.66
C ARG A 167 -11.99 -7.82 3.55
N GLY A 168 -12.55 -7.71 2.35
CA GLY A 168 -14.00 -7.84 2.12
C GLY A 168 -14.52 -9.24 2.35
N LEU A 169 -13.76 -10.27 1.95
CA LEU A 169 -14.12 -11.68 2.15
C LEU A 169 -13.99 -12.13 3.62
N SER A 170 -13.24 -11.42 4.44
CA SER A 170 -13.18 -11.65 5.89
C SER A 170 -14.43 -11.16 6.63
N GLY A 171 -15.39 -10.57 5.91
CA GLY A 171 -16.65 -10.07 6.42
C GLY A 171 -17.74 -11.14 6.57
N GLU A 172 -18.99 -10.70 6.57
CA GLU A 172 -20.15 -11.58 6.69
C GLU A 172 -20.27 -12.54 5.50
N ALA A 173 -20.66 -13.79 5.78
CA ALA A 173 -20.97 -14.75 4.73
C ALA A 173 -22.13 -14.22 3.85
N PRO A 174 -22.11 -14.49 2.53
CA PRO A 174 -23.19 -14.05 1.65
C PRO A 174 -24.53 -14.65 2.08
N GLU A 175 -25.60 -13.89 1.87
CA GLU A 175 -26.96 -14.29 2.19
C GLU A 175 -27.31 -15.66 1.57
N PRO A 176 -27.89 -16.61 2.32
CA PRO A 176 -28.14 -17.97 1.81
C PRO A 176 -28.97 -18.03 0.53
N TRP A 177 -29.89 -17.07 0.33
CA TRP A 177 -30.75 -16.99 -0.88
C TRP A 177 -30.02 -16.53 -2.13
N LEU A 178 -28.85 -15.87 -1.98
CA LEU A 178 -28.15 -15.22 -3.10
C LEU A 178 -27.67 -16.25 -4.12
N GLY A 179 -27.14 -17.39 -3.68
CA GLY A 179 -26.68 -18.47 -4.55
C GLY A 179 -27.79 -19.02 -5.46
N GLU A 180 -28.98 -19.26 -4.91
CA GLU A 180 -30.16 -19.71 -5.67
C GLU A 180 -30.63 -18.65 -6.67
N ALA A 181 -30.67 -17.39 -6.26
CA ALA A 181 -31.05 -16.28 -7.13
C ALA A 181 -30.06 -16.09 -8.31
N VAL A 182 -28.76 -16.22 -8.04
CA VAL A 182 -27.72 -16.19 -9.08
C VAL A 182 -27.90 -17.36 -10.05
N ALA A 183 -28.09 -18.59 -9.56
CA ALA A 183 -28.26 -19.76 -10.39
C ALA A 183 -29.51 -19.65 -11.28
N ALA A 184 -30.61 -19.16 -10.75
CA ALA A 184 -31.87 -18.98 -11.50
C ALA A 184 -31.76 -17.91 -12.60
N ARG A 185 -31.03 -16.82 -12.35
CA ARG A 185 -30.95 -15.66 -13.26
C ARG A 185 -29.78 -15.71 -14.22
N PHE A 186 -28.69 -16.35 -13.83
CA PHE A 186 -27.40 -16.37 -14.54
C PHE A 186 -26.88 -17.80 -14.70
N PRO A 187 -27.52 -18.65 -15.51
CA PRO A 187 -27.18 -20.08 -15.63
C PRO A 187 -25.77 -20.31 -16.13
N ALA A 188 -25.23 -19.44 -16.99
CA ALA A 188 -23.84 -19.54 -17.45
C ALA A 188 -22.84 -19.31 -16.32
N LEU A 189 -23.15 -18.37 -15.42
CA LEU A 189 -22.33 -18.10 -14.23
C LEU A 189 -22.43 -19.27 -13.24
N ALA A 190 -23.62 -19.81 -13.03
CA ALA A 190 -23.85 -20.97 -12.16
C ALA A 190 -23.15 -22.24 -12.65
N ALA A 191 -22.97 -22.40 -13.96
CA ALA A 191 -22.24 -23.49 -14.58
C ALA A 191 -20.69 -23.29 -14.59
N ALA A 192 -20.24 -22.07 -14.32
CA ALA A 192 -18.80 -21.80 -14.23
C ALA A 192 -18.23 -22.50 -12.96
N PRO A 193 -17.01 -23.06 -13.04
CA PRO A 193 -16.37 -23.62 -11.87
C PRO A 193 -16.05 -22.50 -10.87
N PHE A 194 -16.93 -22.29 -9.93
CA PHE A 194 -16.74 -21.37 -8.78
C PHE A 194 -15.78 -21.96 -7.72
N GLN A 195 -15.12 -23.05 -8.07
CA GLN A 195 -14.17 -23.71 -7.20
C GLN A 195 -12.97 -22.78 -7.05
N ASP A 196 -12.70 -22.38 -5.84
CA ASP A 196 -11.46 -21.74 -5.38
C ASP A 196 -11.33 -20.21 -5.42
N VAL A 197 -12.36 -19.44 -5.77
CA VAL A 197 -12.32 -17.95 -5.60
C VAL A 197 -12.29 -17.54 -4.11
N SER A 198 -12.25 -18.48 -3.19
CA SER A 198 -12.25 -18.25 -1.75
C SER A 198 -10.87 -18.00 -1.13
N ASP A 199 -9.78 -18.24 -1.89
CA ASP A 199 -8.40 -17.96 -1.46
C ASP A 199 -7.84 -16.74 -2.21
N PRO A 200 -7.84 -15.55 -1.59
CA PRO A 200 -7.30 -14.35 -2.22
C PRO A 200 -5.83 -14.46 -2.63
N SER A 201 -5.04 -15.27 -1.93
CA SER A 201 -3.63 -15.48 -2.26
C SER A 201 -3.49 -16.25 -3.56
N ALA A 202 -4.30 -17.29 -3.78
CA ALA A 202 -4.33 -18.05 -5.02
C ALA A 202 -4.81 -17.20 -6.20
N GLU A 203 -5.79 -16.31 -5.97
CA GLU A 203 -6.29 -15.38 -6.97
C GLU A 203 -5.21 -14.38 -7.41
N LEU A 204 -4.45 -13.84 -6.45
CA LEU A 204 -3.33 -12.95 -6.77
C LEU A 204 -2.26 -13.67 -7.58
N GLU A 205 -1.88 -14.89 -7.19
CA GLU A 205 -0.90 -15.70 -7.92
C GLU A 205 -1.37 -15.99 -9.35
N TYR A 206 -2.63 -16.41 -9.51
CA TYR A 206 -3.22 -16.64 -10.83
C TYR A 206 -3.18 -15.38 -11.71
N ALA A 207 -3.59 -14.23 -11.18
CA ALA A 207 -3.62 -12.97 -11.93
C ALA A 207 -2.20 -12.54 -12.36
N VAL A 208 -1.24 -12.63 -11.45
CA VAL A 208 0.17 -12.30 -11.73
C VAL A 208 0.74 -13.24 -12.78
N ASP A 209 0.46 -14.54 -12.68
CA ASP A 209 0.92 -15.54 -13.64
C ASP A 209 0.31 -15.34 -15.03
N ALA A 210 -0.96 -14.95 -15.10
CA ALA A 210 -1.62 -14.63 -16.36
C ALA A 210 -0.96 -13.43 -17.05
N VAL A 211 -0.67 -12.37 -16.27
CA VAL A 211 0.06 -11.19 -16.78
C VAL A 211 1.45 -11.57 -17.26
N LEU A 212 2.24 -12.26 -16.43
CA LEU A 212 3.63 -12.56 -16.76
C LEU A 212 3.76 -13.54 -17.94
N ARG A 213 2.79 -14.45 -18.14
CA ARG A 213 2.76 -15.31 -19.33
C ARG A 213 2.43 -14.55 -20.61
N GLY A 214 1.63 -13.49 -20.51
CA GLY A 214 1.29 -12.63 -21.66
C GLY A 214 2.41 -11.69 -22.11
N LEU A 215 3.49 -11.60 -21.33
CA LEU A 215 4.69 -10.82 -21.65
C LEU A 215 5.73 -11.76 -22.25
N SER A 216 5.67 -11.94 -23.56
CA SER A 216 6.61 -12.77 -24.35
C SER A 216 7.62 -11.91 -25.08
#